data_591f4c0e303240f0363fb844fae0934a
#
_entry.id   591f4c0e303240f0363fb844fae0934a
#
_cell.length_a   1.000
_cell.length_b   1.000
_cell.length_c   1.000
_cell.angle_alpha   90.00
_cell.angle_beta   90.00
_cell.angle_gamma   90.00
#
_symmetry.space_group_name_H-M   'P 1'
#
loop_
_entity.id
_entity.type
_entity.pdbx_description
1 polymer ?
#
loop_
_entity_poly.entity_id
_entity_poly.type
_entity_poly.pdbx_seq_one_letter_code
_entity_poly.pdbx_strand_id
1 'polypeptide(L)'
;MGYGTHIDDPLMGGASRYRSDVSVTVFLNGPADYEGGELCIDTGSGETRIKLAAGSAVLYPANARHSVSEVTSGERLVAVSWVQSMIRDAGKRRILSDLVQARDAIDRHRDPQTYSRVEDAYVNLMRMWAEP
;
A
#
# COMPACT_ATOMS: atom_id res chain seq x y z
N MET A 1 -20.55 3.88 12.81
CA MET A 1 -20.45 2.65 11.98
C MET A 1 -18.96 2.41 11.72
N GLY A 2 -18.46 1.24 12.02
CA GLY A 2 -17.05 0.85 11.83
C GLY A 2 -16.93 -0.42 11.00
N TYR A 3 -15.73 -0.80 10.64
CA TYR A 3 -15.43 -2.04 9.93
C TYR A 3 -14.51 -2.90 10.80
N GLY A 4 -14.94 -4.09 11.16
CA GLY A 4 -14.18 -5.00 12.03
C GLY A 4 -12.84 -5.41 11.41
N THR A 5 -11.93 -5.90 12.24
CA THR A 5 -10.61 -6.36 11.79
C THR A 5 -10.73 -7.56 10.85
N HIS A 6 -10.15 -7.44 9.66
CA HIS A 6 -10.16 -8.45 8.61
C HIS A 6 -8.91 -8.37 7.73
N ILE A 7 -8.80 -9.31 6.83
CA ILE A 7 -7.88 -9.32 5.67
C ILE A 7 -8.77 -9.29 4.45
N ASP A 8 -8.39 -8.57 3.41
CA ASP A 8 -9.16 -8.51 2.16
C ASP A 8 -9.23 -9.88 1.46
N ASP A 9 -10.30 -10.09 0.71
CA ASP A 9 -10.41 -11.28 -0.13
C ASP A 9 -9.26 -11.37 -1.13
N PRO A 10 -8.65 -12.55 -1.33
CA PRO A 10 -7.48 -12.70 -2.21
C PRO A 10 -7.81 -12.55 -3.69
N LEU A 11 -9.08 -12.65 -4.06
CA LEU A 11 -9.56 -12.56 -5.44
C LEU A 11 -10.76 -11.62 -5.51
N MET A 12 -10.64 -10.58 -6.31
CA MET A 12 -11.68 -9.60 -6.58
C MET A 12 -12.23 -9.74 -8.01
N GLY A 13 -13.37 -9.08 -8.26
CA GLY A 13 -14.06 -9.12 -9.54
C GLY A 13 -15.00 -10.31 -9.68
N GLY A 14 -16.02 -10.15 -10.51
CA GLY A 14 -17.04 -11.18 -10.78
C GLY A 14 -16.56 -12.24 -11.79
N ALA A 15 -16.94 -12.09 -13.05
CA ALA A 15 -16.55 -13.02 -14.12
C ALA A 15 -15.06 -12.90 -14.49
N SER A 16 -14.46 -11.73 -14.34
CA SER A 16 -13.02 -11.48 -14.58
C SER A 16 -12.32 -11.30 -13.23
N ARG A 17 -11.89 -12.39 -12.63
CA ARG A 17 -11.20 -12.38 -11.34
C ARG A 17 -9.76 -11.89 -11.48
N TYR A 18 -9.32 -11.08 -10.52
CA TYR A 18 -7.93 -10.62 -10.37
C TYR A 18 -7.50 -10.72 -8.91
N ARG A 19 -6.19 -10.84 -8.68
CA ARG A 19 -5.64 -10.88 -7.32
C ARG A 19 -5.72 -9.50 -6.68
N SER A 20 -6.07 -9.47 -5.41
CA SER A 20 -5.94 -8.29 -4.55
C SER A 20 -4.57 -8.32 -3.86
N ASP A 21 -3.54 -7.79 -4.51
CA ASP A 21 -2.19 -7.76 -3.93
C ASP A 21 -1.95 -6.50 -3.09
N VAL A 22 -2.57 -5.39 -3.50
CA VAL A 22 -2.47 -4.09 -2.83
C VAL A 22 -3.86 -3.50 -2.68
N SER A 23 -4.19 -3.08 -1.46
CA SER A 23 -5.40 -2.32 -1.15
C SER A 23 -5.12 -0.83 -1.23
N VAL A 24 -6.06 -0.08 -1.78
CA VAL A 24 -5.99 1.36 -1.93
C VAL A 24 -7.20 2.00 -1.28
N THR A 25 -6.99 2.95 -0.39
CA THR A 25 -8.03 3.79 0.18
C THR A 25 -7.77 5.25 -0.17
N VAL A 26 -8.67 5.86 -0.91
CA VAL A 26 -8.63 7.29 -1.26
C VAL A 26 -9.61 8.03 -0.36
N PHE A 27 -9.15 9.06 0.34
CA PHE A 27 -9.98 9.91 1.18
C PHE A 27 -10.70 10.95 0.32
N LEU A 28 -12.02 11.01 0.39
CA LEU A 28 -12.84 11.91 -0.44
C LEU A 28 -13.29 13.15 0.32
N ASN A 29 -13.22 13.14 1.66
CA ASN A 29 -13.46 14.30 2.49
C ASN A 29 -12.35 14.49 3.54
N GLY A 30 -12.36 15.63 4.20
CA GLY A 30 -11.30 16.03 5.13
C GLY A 30 -11.39 15.34 6.50
N PRO A 31 -10.28 15.30 7.24
CA PRO A 31 -10.26 14.70 8.58
C PRO A 31 -11.13 15.45 9.61
N ALA A 32 -11.49 16.71 9.35
CA ALA A 32 -12.35 17.51 10.21
C ALA A 32 -13.85 17.26 9.98
N ASP A 33 -14.23 16.55 8.89
CA ASP A 33 -15.62 16.32 8.52
C ASP A 33 -16.28 15.19 9.33
N TYR A 34 -15.49 14.43 10.10
CA TYR A 34 -15.98 13.32 10.91
C TYR A 34 -15.07 13.05 12.12
N GLU A 35 -15.60 12.41 13.15
CA GLU A 35 -14.85 11.93 14.31
C GLU A 35 -14.73 10.41 14.29
N GLY A 36 -13.57 9.88 14.76
CA GLY A 36 -13.25 8.48 14.60
C GLY A 36 -12.93 8.13 13.14
N GLY A 37 -13.27 6.93 12.68
CA GLY A 37 -13.16 6.52 11.29
C GLY A 37 -11.72 6.37 10.79
N GLU A 38 -10.74 6.23 11.69
CA GLU A 38 -9.36 5.96 11.28
C GLU A 38 -9.24 4.59 10.59
N LEU A 39 -8.48 4.52 9.52
CA LEU A 39 -7.99 3.27 8.97
C LEU A 39 -6.87 2.77 9.87
N CYS A 40 -7.07 1.62 10.49
CA CYS A 40 -6.15 0.99 11.42
C CYS A 40 -5.48 -0.20 10.72
N ILE A 41 -4.17 -0.19 10.56
CA ILE A 41 -3.41 -1.26 9.89
C ILE A 41 -2.43 -1.88 10.88
N ASP A 42 -2.48 -3.21 11.02
CA ASP A 42 -1.51 -3.98 11.79
C ASP A 42 -0.22 -4.13 10.96
N THR A 43 0.87 -3.59 11.47
CA THR A 43 2.19 -3.65 10.83
C THR A 43 3.06 -4.80 11.34
N GLY A 44 2.52 -5.65 12.24
CA GLY A 44 3.27 -6.71 12.92
C GLY A 44 4.14 -6.21 14.08
N SER A 45 4.45 -4.92 14.11
CA SER A 45 5.15 -4.25 15.24
C SER A 45 4.24 -3.31 16.02
N GLY A 46 2.97 -3.22 15.64
CA GLY A 46 1.94 -2.39 16.24
C GLY A 46 0.89 -1.95 15.24
N GLU A 47 -0.09 -1.19 15.71
CA GLU A 47 -1.17 -0.63 14.90
C GLU A 47 -0.81 0.78 14.44
N THR A 48 -0.96 1.04 13.15
CA THR A 48 -0.87 2.39 12.57
C THR A 48 -2.26 2.91 12.28
N ARG A 49 -2.61 4.08 12.80
CA ARG A 49 -3.89 4.76 12.58
C ARG A 49 -3.74 5.88 11.56
N ILE A 50 -4.59 5.89 10.57
CA ILE A 50 -4.46 6.76 9.39
C ILE A 50 -5.77 7.49 9.14
N LYS A 51 -5.67 8.83 9.04
CA LYS A 51 -6.77 9.73 8.71
C LYS A 51 -6.17 10.93 7.97
N LEU A 52 -6.36 10.99 6.66
CA LEU A 52 -5.67 11.93 5.78
C LEU A 52 -6.64 12.94 5.17
N ALA A 53 -6.07 13.99 4.59
CA ALA A 53 -6.82 15.02 3.87
C ALA A 53 -7.50 14.45 2.62
N ALA A 54 -8.58 15.11 2.18
CA ALA A 54 -9.24 14.80 0.92
C ALA A 54 -8.25 14.80 -0.26
N GLY A 55 -8.38 13.84 -1.16
CA GLY A 55 -7.47 13.63 -2.29
C GLY A 55 -6.22 12.81 -1.97
N SER A 56 -5.94 12.54 -0.69
CA SER A 56 -4.85 11.65 -0.30
C SER A 56 -5.24 10.17 -0.44
N ALA A 57 -4.26 9.33 -0.69
CA ALA A 57 -4.44 7.88 -0.76
C ALA A 57 -3.45 7.14 0.15
N VAL A 58 -3.89 6.00 0.66
CA VAL A 58 -3.06 5.02 1.36
C VAL A 58 -3.05 3.73 0.56
N LEU A 59 -1.85 3.20 0.33
CA LEU A 59 -1.63 1.90 -0.28
C LEU A 59 -0.99 0.97 0.76
N TYR A 60 -1.53 -0.23 0.88
CA TYR A 60 -1.00 -1.23 1.81
C TYR A 60 -1.20 -2.64 1.25
N PRO A 61 -0.40 -3.63 1.68
CA PRO A 61 -0.59 -5.02 1.25
C PRO A 61 -1.98 -5.52 1.62
N ALA A 62 -2.72 -6.09 0.67
CA ALA A 62 -4.09 -6.56 0.89
C ALA A 62 -4.19 -7.70 1.92
N ASN A 63 -3.06 -8.39 2.20
CA ASN A 63 -2.95 -9.40 3.25
C ASN A 63 -2.63 -8.82 4.65
N ALA A 64 -2.51 -7.51 4.79
CA ALA A 64 -2.38 -6.88 6.11
C ALA A 64 -3.73 -6.89 6.84
N ARG A 65 -3.71 -7.25 8.14
CA ARG A 65 -4.91 -7.12 8.98
C ARG A 65 -5.21 -5.64 9.19
N HIS A 66 -6.44 -5.26 8.95
CA HIS A 66 -6.86 -3.87 9.09
C HIS A 66 -8.32 -3.75 9.52
N SER A 67 -8.68 -2.58 9.98
CA SER A 67 -10.03 -2.22 10.40
C SER A 67 -10.29 -0.73 10.17
N VAL A 68 -11.53 -0.32 10.31
CA VAL A 68 -11.90 1.10 10.39
C VAL A 68 -12.58 1.33 11.72
N SER A 69 -12.02 2.26 12.52
CA SER A 69 -12.59 2.62 13.81
C SER A 69 -13.99 3.20 13.64
N GLU A 70 -14.79 3.18 14.71
CA GLU A 70 -16.15 3.68 14.64
C GLU A 70 -16.16 5.19 14.32
N VAL A 71 -17.01 5.58 13.36
CA VAL A 71 -17.34 6.99 13.11
C VAL A 71 -18.39 7.41 14.12
N THR A 72 -18.01 8.29 15.02
CA THR A 72 -18.86 8.75 16.14
C THR A 72 -19.64 10.03 15.80
N SER A 73 -19.15 10.84 14.86
CA SER A 73 -19.79 12.07 14.37
C SER A 73 -19.40 12.34 12.93
N GLY A 74 -20.26 12.99 12.17
CA GLY A 74 -20.03 13.33 10.77
C GLY A 74 -20.16 12.14 9.83
N GLU A 75 -19.59 12.26 8.63
CA GLU A 75 -19.63 11.24 7.59
C GLU A 75 -18.22 11.01 7.02
N ARG A 76 -17.75 9.78 7.02
CA ARG A 76 -16.49 9.38 6.39
C ARG A 76 -16.73 8.90 4.96
N LEU A 77 -16.17 9.60 3.98
CA LEU A 77 -16.27 9.26 2.57
C LEU A 77 -14.90 8.81 2.03
N VAL A 78 -14.85 7.62 1.47
CA VAL A 78 -13.65 7.05 0.84
C VAL A 78 -14.03 6.26 -0.41
N ALA A 79 -13.09 6.18 -1.36
CA ALA A 79 -13.11 5.18 -2.41
C ALA A 79 -12.10 4.08 -2.05
N VAL A 80 -12.52 2.82 -2.17
CA VAL A 80 -11.67 1.66 -1.93
C VAL A 80 -11.50 0.90 -3.24
N SER A 81 -10.27 0.48 -3.52
CA SER A 81 -9.92 -0.31 -4.70
C SER A 81 -8.82 -1.31 -4.38
N TRP A 82 -8.66 -2.29 -5.26
CA TRP A 82 -7.61 -3.30 -5.16
C TRP A 82 -6.82 -3.36 -6.46
N VAL A 83 -5.53 -3.57 -6.34
CA VAL A 83 -4.59 -3.61 -7.48
C VAL A 83 -3.90 -4.97 -7.49
N GLN A 84 -3.89 -5.60 -8.66
CA GLN A 84 -3.02 -6.74 -8.92
C GLN A 84 -1.62 -6.24 -9.25
N SER A 85 -0.64 -6.62 -8.44
CA SER A 85 0.75 -6.25 -8.67
C SER A 85 1.41 -7.24 -9.62
N MET A 86 2.31 -6.76 -10.47
CA MET A 86 3.20 -7.64 -11.24
C MET A 86 4.14 -8.43 -10.32
N ILE A 87 4.42 -7.93 -9.13
CA ILE A 87 5.16 -8.65 -8.08
C ILE A 87 4.16 -9.14 -7.06
N ARG A 88 3.80 -10.42 -7.12
CA ARG A 88 2.78 -11.03 -6.27
C ARG A 88 3.14 -11.01 -4.78
N ASP A 89 4.36 -11.38 -4.44
CA ASP A 89 4.82 -11.51 -3.07
C ASP A 89 5.08 -10.15 -2.41
N ALA A 90 4.44 -9.87 -1.27
CA ALA A 90 4.58 -8.60 -0.55
C ALA A 90 6.00 -8.38 0.00
N GLY A 91 6.71 -9.43 0.40
CA GLY A 91 8.10 -9.34 0.85
C GLY A 91 9.03 -8.95 -0.29
N LYS A 92 8.82 -9.51 -1.49
CA LYS A 92 9.57 -9.12 -2.69
C LYS A 92 9.31 -7.66 -3.07
N ARG A 93 8.05 -7.19 -2.99
CA ARG A 93 7.72 -5.77 -3.20
C ARG A 93 8.46 -4.87 -2.21
N ARG A 94 8.55 -5.29 -0.95
CA ARG A 94 9.29 -4.55 0.08
C ARG A 94 10.78 -4.44 -0.27
N ILE A 95 11.43 -5.54 -0.65
CA ILE A 95 12.85 -5.55 -1.07
C ILE A 95 13.07 -4.60 -2.24
N LEU A 96 12.20 -4.64 -3.25
CA LEU A 96 12.30 -3.72 -4.40
C LEU A 96 12.13 -2.26 -3.99
N SER A 97 11.21 -1.96 -3.07
CA SER A 97 11.03 -0.61 -2.53
C SER A 97 12.27 -0.12 -1.78
N ASP A 98 12.87 -0.98 -0.94
CA ASP A 98 14.07 -0.65 -0.19
C ASP A 98 15.27 -0.40 -1.14
N LEU A 99 15.39 -1.17 -2.23
CA LEU A 99 16.41 -0.95 -3.26
C LEU A 99 16.21 0.37 -4.01
N VAL A 100 14.97 0.74 -4.35
CA VAL A 100 14.66 2.04 -4.97
C VAL A 100 15.07 3.18 -4.04
N GLN A 101 14.72 3.09 -2.76
CA GLN A 101 15.10 4.11 -1.78
C GLN A 101 16.62 4.21 -1.63
N ALA A 102 17.32 3.08 -1.57
CA ALA A 102 18.78 3.05 -1.51
C ALA A 102 19.42 3.67 -2.75
N ARG A 103 18.91 3.32 -3.95
CA ARG A 103 19.36 3.91 -5.22
C ARG A 103 19.15 5.41 -5.27
N ASP A 104 17.97 5.87 -4.87
CA ASP A 104 17.60 7.29 -4.95
C ASP A 104 18.38 8.15 -3.93
N ALA A 105 18.94 7.54 -2.88
CA ALA A 105 19.85 8.18 -1.94
C ALA A 105 21.28 8.34 -2.48
N ILE A 106 21.66 7.67 -3.57
CA ILE A 106 22.97 7.76 -4.19
C ILE A 106 23.00 8.94 -5.15
N ASP A 107 23.98 9.84 -4.96
CA ASP A 107 24.23 10.90 -5.93
C ASP A 107 24.82 10.30 -7.23
N ARG A 108 23.97 10.16 -8.24
CA ARG A 108 24.31 9.59 -9.54
C ARG A 108 25.50 10.26 -10.23
N HIS A 109 25.73 11.55 -9.96
CA HIS A 109 26.83 12.29 -10.55
C HIS A 109 28.16 12.09 -9.81
N ARG A 110 28.09 11.87 -8.50
CA ARG A 110 29.28 11.66 -7.66
C ARG A 110 29.71 10.19 -7.59
N ASP A 111 28.73 9.27 -7.57
CA ASP A 111 28.99 7.82 -7.51
C ASP A 111 28.16 7.05 -8.54
N PRO A 112 28.46 7.22 -9.84
CA PRO A 112 27.73 6.56 -10.91
C PRO A 112 27.87 5.03 -10.89
N GLN A 113 28.98 4.51 -10.34
CA GLN A 113 29.20 3.06 -10.30
C GLN A 113 28.29 2.37 -9.27
N THR A 114 28.20 2.92 -8.06
CA THR A 114 27.31 2.37 -7.03
C THR A 114 25.85 2.52 -7.43
N TYR A 115 25.48 3.67 -8.01
CA TYR A 115 24.13 3.87 -8.56
C TYR A 115 23.79 2.79 -9.59
N SER A 116 24.66 2.54 -10.56
CA SER A 116 24.42 1.54 -11.61
C SER A 116 24.29 0.12 -11.06
N ARG A 117 25.12 -0.27 -10.07
CA ARG A 117 25.04 -1.58 -9.44
C ARG A 117 23.70 -1.81 -8.75
N VAL A 118 23.18 -0.81 -8.03
CA VAL A 118 21.89 -0.92 -7.34
C VAL A 118 20.75 -0.96 -8.36
N GLU A 119 20.83 -0.14 -9.42
CA GLU A 119 19.86 -0.17 -10.53
C GLU A 119 19.84 -1.53 -11.24
N ASP A 120 21.00 -2.10 -11.56
CA ASP A 120 21.11 -3.41 -12.20
C ASP A 120 20.51 -4.51 -11.30
N ALA A 121 20.75 -4.45 -9.99
CA ALA A 121 20.16 -5.39 -9.03
C ALA A 121 18.63 -5.28 -9.02
N TYR A 122 18.11 -4.06 -8.96
CA TYR A 122 16.66 -3.79 -9.00
C TYR A 122 16.04 -4.35 -10.30
N VAL A 123 16.59 -3.99 -11.45
CA VAL A 123 16.07 -4.42 -12.76
C VAL A 123 16.11 -5.95 -12.90
N ASN A 124 17.18 -6.60 -12.44
CA ASN A 124 17.29 -8.06 -12.50
C ASN A 124 16.31 -8.75 -11.57
N LEU A 125 16.09 -8.25 -10.35
CA LEU A 125 15.07 -8.77 -9.43
C LEU A 125 13.66 -8.58 -9.99
N MET A 126 13.37 -7.42 -10.60
CA MET A 126 12.11 -7.22 -11.32
C MET A 126 11.90 -8.27 -12.40
N ARG A 127 12.92 -8.54 -13.23
CA ARG A 127 12.86 -9.55 -14.29
C ARG A 127 12.65 -10.96 -13.76
N MET A 128 13.25 -11.29 -12.61
CA MET A 128 13.12 -12.59 -11.97
C MET A 128 11.77 -12.82 -11.31
N TRP A 129 11.12 -11.76 -10.82
CA TRP A 129 9.96 -11.85 -9.95
C TRP A 129 8.66 -11.37 -10.56
N ALA A 130 8.71 -10.66 -11.69
CA ALA A 130 7.50 -10.18 -12.33
C ALA A 130 6.69 -11.34 -12.92
N GLU A 131 5.41 -11.37 -12.58
CA GLU A 131 4.40 -12.26 -13.14
C GLU A 131 3.38 -11.38 -13.89
N PRO A 132 3.30 -11.45 -15.23
CA PRO A 132 2.35 -10.65 -16.01
C PRO A 132 0.88 -11.07 -15.79
#